data_1377044cc02789e6903f607c0078f6cf
#
_entry.id   1377044cc02789e6903f607c0078f6cf
#
_cell.length_a   1.000
_cell.length_b   1.000
_cell.length_c   1.000
_cell.angle_alpha   90.00
_cell.angle_beta   90.00
_cell.angle_gamma   90.00
#
_symmetry.space_group_name_H-M   'P 1'
#
loop_
_entity.id
_entity.type
_entity.pdbx_description
1 polymer ?
#
loop_
_entity_poly.entity_id
_entity_poly.type
_entity_poly.pdbx_seq_one_letter_code
_entity_poly.pdbx_strand_id
1 'polypeptide(L)'
;MFIESSPQRSCLICASRLGKLRSHAKRYRQPIEESVLHRWRRLVRALGALGLLYTFCGLAGQSAYADGSVSSLRMGYGAPNAYAFAQFLAVIQQYNASGERFRIDSHCQSACTMFLSIRNVCIAPGATLLFHAGGSMQKGIISPSTTQQMLSTYSAALRQYVTDNHFMETFAFHPISGSEIIKRFGYPACR
;
A
#
# COMPACT_ATOMS: atom_id res chain seq x y z
N MET A 1 -30.53 20.65 -31.40
CA MET A 1 -31.32 19.95 -32.46
C MET A 1 -30.52 18.71 -32.81
N PHE A 2 -31.16 17.57 -32.76
CA PHE A 2 -30.73 16.18 -32.97
C PHE A 2 -30.08 15.43 -31.77
N ILE A 3 -31.00 14.73 -31.15
CA ILE A 3 -30.93 13.56 -30.31
C ILE A 3 -30.70 12.36 -31.24
N GLU A 4 -29.76 11.47 -30.93
CA GLU A 4 -29.81 10.13 -31.49
C GLU A 4 -29.46 9.08 -30.46
N SER A 5 -30.47 8.31 -30.17
CA SER A 5 -30.57 7.17 -29.26
C SER A 5 -30.01 5.90 -29.92
N SER A 6 -29.23 5.13 -29.20
CA SER A 6 -28.78 3.78 -29.61
C SER A 6 -29.61 2.69 -28.93
N PRO A 7 -30.03 1.62 -29.62
CA PRO A 7 -30.92 0.61 -29.07
C PRO A 7 -30.17 -0.55 -28.39
N GLN A 8 -30.73 -0.98 -27.27
CA GLN A 8 -30.48 -2.25 -26.61
C GLN A 8 -30.79 -3.43 -27.53
N ARG A 9 -29.88 -4.37 -27.72
CA ARG A 9 -30.15 -5.68 -28.28
C ARG A 9 -30.23 -6.71 -27.15
N SER A 10 -31.46 -7.07 -26.84
CA SER A 10 -31.85 -8.25 -26.06
C SER A 10 -31.43 -9.52 -26.78
N CYS A 11 -30.64 -10.38 -26.14
CA CYS A 11 -30.35 -11.72 -26.59
C CYS A 11 -31.30 -12.72 -25.92
N LEU A 12 -32.48 -12.93 -26.55
CA LEU A 12 -33.43 -14.01 -26.28
C LEU A 12 -33.07 -15.17 -27.21
N ILE A 13 -32.27 -16.13 -26.79
CA ILE A 13 -32.22 -17.51 -27.27
C ILE A 13 -31.35 -18.31 -26.28
N CYS A 14 -31.96 -18.95 -25.32
CA CYS A 14 -31.47 -20.20 -24.69
C CYS A 14 -32.53 -20.82 -23.79
N ALA A 15 -33.67 -21.15 -24.39
CA ALA A 15 -34.68 -21.99 -23.73
C ALA A 15 -35.20 -23.02 -24.73
N SER A 16 -34.45 -24.09 -24.98
CA SER A 16 -35.01 -25.35 -25.51
C SER A 16 -33.89 -26.40 -25.67
N ARG A 17 -33.58 -27.13 -24.61
CA ARG A 17 -33.06 -28.51 -24.65
C ARG A 17 -32.96 -29.09 -23.24
N LEU A 18 -34.10 -29.26 -22.60
CA LEU A 18 -34.28 -30.10 -21.42
C LEU A 18 -35.45 -31.06 -21.70
N GLY A 19 -35.15 -32.11 -22.42
CA GLY A 19 -36.11 -33.16 -22.67
C GLY A 19 -35.47 -34.37 -23.30
N LYS A 20 -35.36 -35.44 -22.52
CA LYS A 20 -34.93 -36.81 -22.82
C LYS A 20 -33.51 -37.17 -22.33
N LEU A 21 -33.45 -37.57 -21.08
CA LEU A 21 -32.57 -38.66 -20.59
C LEU A 21 -33.09 -39.11 -19.20
N ARG A 22 -34.34 -39.64 -19.20
CA ARG A 22 -34.85 -40.51 -18.14
C ARG A 22 -34.96 -41.91 -18.75
N SER A 23 -33.96 -42.75 -18.50
CA SER A 23 -34.05 -44.20 -18.42
C SER A 23 -32.64 -44.77 -18.57
N HIS A 24 -32.03 -45.15 -17.49
CA HIS A 24 -31.06 -46.23 -17.31
C HIS A 24 -30.23 -45.98 -16.03
N ALA A 25 -30.88 -45.89 -14.90
CA ALA A 25 -30.23 -45.94 -13.59
C ALA A 25 -30.88 -47.01 -12.72
N LYS A 26 -30.85 -48.25 -13.18
CA LYS A 26 -31.11 -49.42 -12.33
C LYS A 26 -29.92 -50.37 -12.43
N ARG A 27 -29.36 -50.68 -11.26
CA ARG A 27 -28.37 -51.73 -10.98
C ARG A 27 -26.91 -51.23 -11.04
N TYR A 28 -26.45 -50.73 -9.89
CA TYR A 28 -25.25 -51.24 -9.23
C TYR A 28 -25.20 -50.68 -7.80
N ARG A 29 -25.94 -51.32 -6.89
CA ARG A 29 -25.78 -51.10 -5.46
C ARG A 29 -24.85 -52.22 -4.97
N GLN A 30 -23.56 -52.03 -5.07
CA GLN A 30 -22.61 -52.88 -4.30
C GLN A 30 -22.54 -52.35 -2.87
N PRO A 31 -22.51 -53.22 -1.86
CA PRO A 31 -22.26 -52.80 -0.48
C PRO A 31 -20.83 -52.32 -0.40
N ILE A 32 -20.66 -51.05 -0.05
CA ILE A 32 -19.35 -50.48 0.29
C ILE A 32 -18.95 -51.14 1.59
N GLU A 33 -17.91 -52.00 1.52
CA GLU A 33 -17.39 -52.74 2.65
C GLU A 33 -17.02 -51.76 3.80
N GLU A 34 -17.44 -52.12 5.01
CA GLU A 34 -17.17 -51.36 6.24
C GLU A 34 -15.68 -51.08 6.46
N SER A 35 -14.80 -51.83 5.84
CA SER A 35 -13.37 -51.68 5.85
C SER A 35 -12.88 -50.33 5.23
N VAL A 36 -13.58 -49.81 4.24
CA VAL A 36 -13.25 -48.54 3.57
C VAL A 36 -13.59 -47.36 4.48
N LEU A 37 -14.74 -47.44 5.17
CA LEU A 37 -15.16 -46.39 6.11
C LEU A 37 -14.22 -46.26 7.32
N HIS A 38 -13.68 -47.40 7.81
CA HIS A 38 -12.71 -47.36 8.90
C HIS A 38 -11.35 -46.81 8.51
N ARG A 39 -10.92 -47.02 7.26
CA ARG A 39 -9.68 -46.42 6.73
C ARG A 39 -9.84 -44.91 6.53
N TRP A 40 -10.98 -44.45 6.04
CA TRP A 40 -11.25 -43.03 5.90
C TRP A 40 -11.30 -42.30 7.24
N ARG A 41 -11.94 -42.88 8.26
CA ARG A 41 -11.99 -42.28 9.61
C ARG A 41 -10.61 -42.13 10.24
N ARG A 42 -9.69 -43.06 9.99
CA ARG A 42 -8.30 -42.97 10.48
C ARG A 42 -7.51 -41.90 9.72
N LEU A 43 -7.69 -41.76 8.41
CA LEU A 43 -7.05 -40.74 7.60
C LEU A 43 -7.55 -39.30 7.96
N VAL A 44 -8.83 -39.12 8.19
CA VAL A 44 -9.40 -37.83 8.60
C VAL A 44 -8.91 -37.41 9.99
N ARG A 45 -8.75 -38.37 10.92
CA ARG A 45 -8.19 -38.10 12.25
C ARG A 45 -6.69 -37.77 12.21
N ALA A 46 -5.93 -38.37 11.32
CA ALA A 46 -4.50 -38.10 11.15
C ALA A 46 -4.30 -36.70 10.46
N LEU A 47 -5.12 -36.38 9.50
CA LEU A 47 -5.07 -35.06 8.82
C LEU A 47 -5.56 -33.93 9.73
N GLY A 48 -6.54 -34.19 10.61
CA GLY A 48 -7.00 -33.22 11.60
C GLY A 48 -5.94 -32.87 12.66
N ALA A 49 -5.12 -33.84 13.07
CA ALA A 49 -4.03 -33.61 14.01
C ALA A 49 -2.86 -32.84 13.40
N LEU A 50 -2.57 -33.05 12.12
CA LEU A 50 -1.57 -32.29 11.37
C LEU A 50 -2.04 -30.86 11.08
N GLY A 51 -3.33 -30.64 10.82
CA GLY A 51 -3.91 -29.32 10.60
C GLY A 51 -3.86 -28.41 11.83
N LEU A 52 -4.01 -28.98 13.03
CA LEU A 52 -3.91 -28.21 14.29
C LEU A 52 -2.46 -27.81 14.62
N LEU A 53 -1.46 -28.55 14.19
CA LEU A 53 -0.05 -28.18 14.35
C LEU A 53 0.37 -27.06 13.40
N TYR A 54 -0.22 -26.97 12.20
CA TYR A 54 0.08 -25.89 11.25
C TYR A 54 -0.56 -24.55 11.64
N THR A 55 -1.71 -24.56 12.30
CA THR A 55 -2.36 -23.31 12.77
C THR A 55 -1.65 -22.70 13.96
N PHE A 56 -0.89 -23.46 14.78
CA PHE A 56 -0.13 -22.91 15.90
C PHE A 56 1.24 -22.35 15.50
N CYS A 57 1.83 -22.77 14.37
CA CYS A 57 3.10 -22.25 13.89
C CYS A 57 2.98 -20.93 13.10
N GLY A 58 1.77 -20.55 12.69
CA GLY A 58 1.51 -19.31 11.94
C GLY A 58 1.46 -18.03 12.76
N LEU A 59 1.46 -18.09 14.08
CA LEU A 59 1.35 -16.92 14.97
C LEU A 59 2.69 -16.44 15.55
N ALA A 60 3.80 -17.09 15.23
CA ALA A 60 5.13 -16.74 15.77
C ALA A 60 6.00 -15.91 14.81
N GLY A 61 5.42 -15.39 13.72
CA GLY A 61 6.14 -14.63 12.69
C GLY A 61 5.72 -13.17 12.56
N GLN A 62 5.20 -12.52 13.58
CA GLN A 62 5.19 -11.07 13.61
C GLN A 62 6.64 -10.65 13.95
N SER A 63 7.44 -10.49 12.90
CA SER A 63 8.67 -9.73 13.00
C SER A 63 8.30 -8.42 13.69
N ALA A 64 8.83 -8.20 14.88
CA ALA A 64 8.89 -6.87 15.45
C ALA A 64 9.71 -6.05 14.44
N TYR A 65 9.03 -5.42 13.48
CA TYR A 65 9.66 -4.44 12.63
C TYR A 65 10.12 -3.35 13.58
N ALA A 66 11.43 -3.26 13.73
CA ALA A 66 12.04 -2.15 14.43
C ALA A 66 11.47 -0.86 13.81
N ASP A 67 11.15 0.14 14.64
CA ASP A 67 10.73 1.47 14.20
C ASP A 67 11.48 1.87 12.93
N GLY A 68 10.76 2.00 11.79
CA GLY A 68 11.39 2.32 10.52
C GLY A 68 11.87 3.76 10.50
N SER A 69 12.92 4.01 9.76
CA SER A 69 13.42 5.38 9.60
C SER A 69 13.93 5.65 8.19
N VAL A 70 14.07 6.93 7.87
CA VAL A 70 14.65 7.39 6.61
C VAL A 70 16.06 6.83 6.43
N SER A 71 16.87 6.84 7.48
CA SER A 71 18.23 6.33 7.44
C SER A 71 18.27 4.80 7.27
N SER A 72 17.43 4.06 7.99
CA SER A 72 17.37 2.58 7.91
C SER A 72 16.94 2.09 6.54
N LEU A 73 15.99 2.78 5.91
CA LEU A 73 15.52 2.46 4.56
C LEU A 73 16.40 3.04 3.44
N ARG A 74 17.36 3.90 3.76
CA ARG A 74 18.23 4.61 2.81
C ARG A 74 17.44 5.44 1.76
N MET A 75 16.32 6.01 2.17
CA MET A 75 15.39 6.73 1.28
C MET A 75 15.52 8.25 1.39
N GLY A 76 16.56 8.78 2.05
CA GLY A 76 16.72 10.21 2.30
C GLY A 76 16.96 11.06 1.05
N TYR A 77 17.50 10.48 -0.02
CA TYR A 77 17.88 11.22 -1.24
C TYR A 77 16.79 11.28 -2.32
N GLY A 78 15.56 10.91 -1.98
CA GLY A 78 14.42 11.00 -2.88
C GLY A 78 14.36 9.90 -3.94
N ALA A 79 13.45 10.06 -4.88
CA ALA A 79 13.17 9.08 -5.92
C ALA A 79 13.89 9.45 -7.23
N PRO A 80 14.86 8.66 -7.71
CA PRO A 80 15.57 8.95 -8.96
C PRO A 80 14.70 8.77 -10.22
N ASN A 81 13.59 8.07 -10.13
CA ASN A 81 12.68 7.82 -11.25
C ASN A 81 11.26 7.49 -10.76
N ALA A 82 10.31 7.36 -11.68
CA ALA A 82 8.90 7.08 -11.35
C ALA A 82 8.69 5.76 -10.60
N TYR A 83 9.48 4.73 -10.89
CA TYR A 83 9.40 3.45 -10.17
C TYR A 83 9.83 3.63 -8.70
N ALA A 84 10.95 4.33 -8.47
CA ALA A 84 11.40 4.64 -7.12
C ALA A 84 10.39 5.52 -6.37
N PHE A 85 9.73 6.48 -7.04
CA PHE A 85 8.67 7.28 -6.45
C PHE A 85 7.51 6.42 -5.89
N ALA A 86 7.10 5.39 -6.62
CA ALA A 86 6.08 4.45 -6.15
C ALA A 86 6.49 3.71 -4.86
N GLN A 87 7.78 3.47 -4.62
CA GLN A 87 8.27 2.85 -3.40
C GLN A 87 8.03 3.73 -2.16
N PHE A 88 8.11 5.06 -2.28
CA PHE A 88 7.77 5.97 -1.19
C PHE A 88 6.29 5.86 -0.80
N LEU A 89 5.40 5.77 -1.79
CA LEU A 89 3.97 5.55 -1.55
C LEU A 89 3.71 4.21 -0.87
N ALA A 90 4.41 3.14 -1.29
CA ALA A 90 4.28 1.82 -0.68
C ALA A 90 4.70 1.82 0.80
N VAL A 91 5.80 2.50 1.14
CA VAL A 91 6.24 2.67 2.54
C VAL A 91 5.20 3.45 3.34
N ILE A 92 4.65 4.55 2.81
CA ILE A 92 3.60 5.32 3.47
C ILE A 92 2.37 4.43 3.76
N GLN A 93 1.94 3.63 2.78
CA GLN A 93 0.82 2.71 2.95
C GLN A 93 1.11 1.65 4.00
N GLN A 94 2.31 1.04 3.98
CA GLN A 94 2.74 0.04 4.95
C GLN A 94 2.68 0.57 6.38
N TYR A 95 3.31 1.71 6.67
CA TYR A 95 3.33 2.29 8.01
C TYR A 95 1.96 2.82 8.45
N ASN A 96 1.15 3.29 7.53
CA ASN A 96 -0.23 3.67 7.82
C ASN A 96 -1.12 2.45 8.10
N ALA A 97 -0.85 1.29 7.51
CA ALA A 97 -1.59 0.06 7.76
C ALA A 97 -1.16 -0.62 9.07
N SER A 98 0.14 -0.69 9.36
CA SER A 98 0.66 -1.30 10.58
C SER A 98 0.46 -0.43 11.83
N GLY A 99 0.42 0.90 11.68
CA GLY A 99 0.40 1.84 12.80
C GLY A 99 1.76 1.99 13.50
N GLU A 100 2.79 1.32 13.01
CA GLU A 100 4.16 1.44 13.53
C GLU A 100 4.70 2.85 13.38
N ARG A 101 5.66 3.20 14.24
CA ARG A 101 6.30 4.51 14.19
C ARG A 101 7.31 4.57 13.05
N PHE A 102 7.26 5.68 12.30
CA PHE A 102 8.25 6.02 11.29
C PHE A 102 9.02 7.27 11.69
N ARG A 103 10.34 7.25 11.55
CA ARG A 103 11.23 8.34 11.97
C ARG A 103 11.83 9.05 10.77
N ILE A 104 11.66 10.36 10.68
CA ILE A 104 12.49 11.19 9.80
C ILE A 104 13.69 11.65 10.64
N ASP A 105 14.77 10.90 10.58
CA ASP A 105 15.90 10.96 11.49
C ASP A 105 17.16 11.59 10.88
N SER A 106 17.14 11.91 9.58
CA SER A 106 18.31 12.38 8.85
C SER A 106 17.93 13.30 7.69
N HIS A 107 18.82 13.39 6.69
CA HIS A 107 18.54 14.06 5.42
C HIS A 107 17.33 13.42 4.70
N CYS A 108 16.36 14.24 4.28
CA CYS A 108 15.13 13.81 3.64
C CYS A 108 14.72 14.78 2.54
N GLN A 109 15.09 14.50 1.29
CA GLN A 109 14.81 15.38 0.13
C GLN A 109 13.75 14.83 -0.79
N SER A 110 13.08 15.69 -1.55
CA SER A 110 12.20 15.31 -2.66
C SER A 110 11.05 14.38 -2.19
N ALA A 111 10.85 13.25 -2.84
CA ALA A 111 9.83 12.25 -2.49
C ALA A 111 9.92 11.77 -1.03
N CYS A 112 11.10 11.84 -0.39
CA CYS A 112 11.25 11.53 1.04
C CYS A 112 10.35 12.40 1.92
N THR A 113 10.16 13.67 1.58
CA THR A 113 9.29 14.58 2.36
C THR A 113 7.84 14.11 2.42
N MET A 114 7.41 13.22 1.52
CA MET A 114 6.07 12.64 1.53
C MET A 114 5.83 11.74 2.75
N PHE A 115 6.89 11.25 3.43
CA PHE A 115 6.75 10.49 4.68
C PHE A 115 6.11 11.30 5.80
N LEU A 116 6.03 12.63 5.67
CA LEU A 116 5.26 13.49 6.56
C LEU A 116 3.76 13.13 6.61
N SER A 117 3.23 12.37 5.66
CA SER A 117 1.86 11.84 5.67
C SER A 117 1.67 10.55 6.46
N ILE A 118 2.72 9.95 6.98
CA ILE A 118 2.60 8.75 7.83
C ILE A 118 1.95 9.17 9.15
N ARG A 119 0.86 8.52 9.52
CA ARG A 119 0.05 8.89 10.71
C ARG A 119 0.86 8.86 12.01
N ASN A 120 1.75 7.89 12.16
CA ASN A 120 2.64 7.77 13.33
C ASN A 120 4.07 8.16 12.97
N VAL A 121 4.23 9.33 12.28
CA VAL A 121 5.55 9.89 11.97
C VAL A 121 6.09 10.68 13.15
N CYS A 122 7.42 10.65 13.37
CA CYS A 122 8.11 11.62 14.22
C CYS A 122 9.35 12.18 13.51
N ILE A 123 9.73 13.40 13.87
CA ILE A 123 10.81 14.15 13.26
C ILE A 123 11.93 14.30 14.28
N ALA A 124 13.17 13.94 13.91
CA ALA A 124 14.33 14.26 14.71
C ALA A 124 14.64 15.77 14.59
N PRO A 125 14.92 16.48 15.67
CA PRO A 125 15.23 17.92 15.59
C PRO A 125 16.41 18.26 14.69
N GLY A 126 17.38 17.33 14.56
CA GLY A 126 18.54 17.47 13.68
C GLY A 126 18.33 17.03 12.23
N ALA A 127 17.14 16.55 11.87
CA ALA A 127 16.84 16.21 10.48
C ALA A 127 16.78 17.47 9.60
N THR A 128 17.05 17.30 8.31
CA THR A 128 16.90 18.36 7.30
C THR A 128 15.97 17.87 6.19
N LEU A 129 14.88 18.57 5.99
CA LEU A 129 13.92 18.26 4.93
C LEU A 129 14.09 19.26 3.78
N LEU A 130 14.22 18.77 2.54
CA LEU A 130 14.47 19.59 1.37
C LEU A 130 13.32 19.48 0.38
N PHE A 131 12.66 20.59 0.15
CA PHE A 131 11.48 20.73 -0.70
C PHE A 131 11.87 21.25 -2.06
N HIS A 132 11.22 20.76 -3.12
CA HIS A 132 11.33 21.23 -4.49
C HIS A 132 10.17 20.69 -5.35
N ALA A 133 10.02 21.19 -6.58
CA ALA A 133 9.01 20.71 -7.52
C ALA A 133 9.20 19.22 -7.86
N GLY A 134 8.08 18.51 -8.01
CA GLY A 134 8.09 17.14 -8.53
C GLY A 134 8.39 17.08 -10.03
N GLY A 135 9.02 16.01 -10.48
CA GLY A 135 9.33 15.82 -11.91
C GLY A 135 10.62 15.07 -12.15
N SER A 136 11.21 15.27 -13.30
CA SER A 136 12.50 14.67 -13.69
C SER A 136 13.62 15.71 -13.69
N MET A 137 14.41 15.75 -12.63
CA MET A 137 15.58 16.64 -12.54
C MET A 137 16.59 16.38 -13.68
N GLN A 138 16.78 15.11 -14.07
CA GLN A 138 17.71 14.74 -15.14
C GLN A 138 17.29 15.31 -16.50
N LYS A 139 15.99 15.44 -16.74
CA LYS A 139 15.44 16.01 -17.98
C LYS A 139 15.10 17.49 -17.85
N GLY A 140 15.23 18.07 -16.67
CA GLY A 140 14.78 19.45 -16.39
C GLY A 140 13.27 19.66 -16.52
N ILE A 141 12.46 18.58 -16.43
CA ILE A 141 11.01 18.65 -16.67
C ILE A 141 10.26 18.58 -15.34
N ILE A 142 9.63 19.71 -14.96
CA ILE A 142 8.73 19.77 -13.81
C ILE A 142 7.39 19.12 -14.20
N SER A 143 6.86 18.28 -13.31
CA SER A 143 5.57 17.62 -13.44
C SER A 143 4.58 18.24 -12.44
N PRO A 144 3.60 19.01 -12.91
CA PRO A 144 2.57 19.57 -12.02
C PRO A 144 1.81 18.51 -11.23
N SER A 145 1.51 17.36 -11.84
CA SER A 145 0.80 16.26 -11.17
C SER A 145 1.65 15.63 -10.06
N THR A 146 2.95 15.42 -10.28
CA THR A 146 3.86 14.91 -9.25
C THR A 146 4.03 15.92 -8.11
N THR A 147 4.14 17.21 -8.44
CA THR A 147 4.21 18.30 -7.44
C THR A 147 2.94 18.32 -6.58
N GLN A 148 1.76 18.25 -7.19
CA GLN A 148 0.49 18.19 -6.45
C GLN A 148 0.38 16.92 -5.58
N GLN A 149 0.86 15.79 -6.06
CA GLN A 149 0.91 14.56 -5.26
C GLN A 149 1.79 14.72 -4.03
N MET A 150 2.97 15.34 -4.15
CA MET A 150 3.84 15.66 -3.00
C MET A 150 3.13 16.63 -2.05
N LEU A 151 2.58 17.73 -2.55
CA LEU A 151 1.86 18.72 -1.75
C LEU A 151 0.67 18.11 -0.99
N SER A 152 -0.01 17.14 -1.56
CA SER A 152 -1.15 16.47 -0.92
C SER A 152 -0.76 15.66 0.33
N THR A 153 0.52 15.33 0.48
CA THR A 153 1.05 14.57 1.64
C THR A 153 1.44 15.46 2.82
N TYR A 154 1.43 16.79 2.66
CA TYR A 154 1.82 17.72 3.73
C TYR A 154 0.60 18.17 4.55
N SER A 155 0.82 18.51 5.82
CA SER A 155 -0.20 19.19 6.62
C SER A 155 -0.63 20.49 5.95
N ALA A 156 -1.85 20.97 6.24
CA ALA A 156 -2.36 22.20 5.63
C ALA A 156 -1.41 23.40 5.84
N ALA A 157 -0.87 23.54 7.06
CA ALA A 157 0.04 24.64 7.40
C ALA A 157 1.38 24.56 6.63
N LEU A 158 1.98 23.36 6.52
CA LEU A 158 3.21 23.16 5.78
C LEU A 158 3.00 23.36 4.29
N ARG A 159 1.93 22.81 3.73
CA ARG A 159 1.59 22.96 2.32
C ARG A 159 1.42 24.43 1.94
N GLN A 160 0.66 25.18 2.73
CA GLN A 160 0.48 26.62 2.54
C GLN A 160 1.84 27.32 2.55
N TYR A 161 2.68 27.05 3.55
CA TYR A 161 3.99 27.68 3.67
C TYR A 161 4.90 27.43 2.45
N VAL A 162 5.04 26.17 2.01
CA VAL A 162 5.93 25.85 0.86
C VAL A 162 5.37 26.39 -0.46
N THR A 163 4.04 26.58 -0.56
CA THR A 163 3.40 27.20 -1.71
C THR A 163 3.63 28.71 -1.71
N ASP A 164 3.37 29.40 -0.61
CA ASP A 164 3.52 30.87 -0.49
C ASP A 164 4.97 31.33 -0.68
N ASN A 165 5.92 30.46 -0.35
CA ASN A 165 7.36 30.72 -0.51
C ASN A 165 7.93 30.18 -1.82
N HIS A 166 7.09 29.70 -2.75
CA HIS A 166 7.49 29.23 -4.09
C HIS A 166 8.47 28.03 -4.09
N PHE A 167 8.51 27.25 -3.00
CA PHE A 167 9.45 26.13 -2.85
C PHE A 167 9.19 24.98 -3.82
N MET A 168 8.00 24.89 -4.35
CA MET A 168 7.54 23.80 -5.22
C MET A 168 7.44 24.21 -6.70
N GLU A 169 8.09 25.30 -7.12
CA GLU A 169 8.02 25.81 -8.50
C GLU A 169 9.25 25.44 -9.33
N THR A 170 10.37 25.15 -8.67
CA THR A 170 11.65 24.82 -9.33
C THR A 170 12.27 23.57 -8.74
N PHE A 171 13.37 23.08 -9.32
CA PHE A 171 14.18 22.02 -8.75
C PHE A 171 15.22 22.51 -7.72
N ALA A 172 15.25 23.80 -7.42
CA ALA A 172 16.08 24.32 -6.32
C ALA A 172 15.63 23.71 -4.98
N PHE A 173 16.58 23.24 -4.18
CA PHE A 173 16.29 22.70 -2.86
C PHE A 173 16.08 23.80 -1.83
N HIS A 174 14.95 23.73 -1.13
CA HIS A 174 14.60 24.64 -0.04
C HIS A 174 14.61 23.86 1.28
N PRO A 175 15.67 24.02 2.11
CA PRO A 175 15.79 23.28 3.36
C PRO A 175 14.89 23.86 4.45
N ILE A 176 14.24 22.98 5.21
CA ILE A 176 13.60 23.29 6.48
C ILE A 176 14.17 22.33 7.52
N SER A 177 14.62 22.84 8.67
CA SER A 177 15.14 22.00 9.74
C SER A 177 14.05 21.18 10.42
N GLY A 178 14.41 20.00 10.95
CA GLY A 178 13.48 19.17 11.72
C GLY A 178 12.91 19.94 12.92
N SER A 179 13.73 20.77 13.58
CA SER A 179 13.28 21.64 14.67
C SER A 179 12.19 22.61 14.22
N GLU A 180 12.28 23.17 13.01
CA GLU A 180 11.28 24.08 12.45
C GLU A 180 10.02 23.32 12.05
N ILE A 181 10.14 22.15 11.43
CA ILE A 181 9.01 21.25 11.09
C ILE A 181 8.21 20.93 12.37
N ILE A 182 8.86 20.64 13.46
CA ILE A 182 8.22 20.36 14.76
C ILE A 182 7.53 21.61 15.30
N LYS A 183 8.26 22.71 15.44
CA LYS A 183 7.79 23.90 16.16
C LYS A 183 6.73 24.69 15.39
N ARG A 184 6.91 24.81 14.07
CA ARG A 184 6.06 25.68 13.24
C ARG A 184 4.86 24.96 12.66
N PHE A 185 5.01 23.68 12.30
CA PHE A 185 3.99 22.93 11.60
C PHE A 185 3.34 21.83 12.43
N GLY A 186 3.74 21.70 13.71
CA GLY A 186 3.09 20.82 14.70
C GLY A 186 3.37 19.34 14.51
N TYR A 187 4.42 18.94 13.77
CA TYR A 187 4.77 17.53 13.66
C TYR A 187 5.40 17.02 14.96
N PRO A 188 5.15 15.73 15.33
CA PRO A 188 5.69 15.17 16.56
C PRO A 188 7.21 15.07 16.54
N ALA A 189 7.87 15.45 17.64
CA ALA A 189 9.30 15.21 17.83
C ALA A 189 9.56 13.72 18.13
N CYS A 190 10.64 13.14 17.57
CA CYS A 190 11.14 11.84 18.01
C CYS A 190 11.71 11.96 19.42
N ARG A 191 11.35 11.03 20.27
CA ARG A 191 11.86 10.87 21.64
C ARG A 191 12.94 9.81 21.66
#